data_a9b42a82b1de202a323a3ea326803c1e
#
_entry.id   a9b42a82b1de202a323a3ea326803c1e
#
_cell.length_a   1.000
_cell.length_b   1.000
_cell.length_c   1.000
_cell.angle_alpha   90.00
_cell.angle_beta   90.00
_cell.angle_gamma   90.00
#
_symmetry.space_group_name_H-M   'P 1'
#
loop_
_entity.id
_entity.type
_entity.pdbx_description
1 polymer ?
#
loop_
_entity_poly.entity_id
_entity_poly.type
_entity_poly.pdbx_seq_one_letter_code
_entity_poly.pdbx_strand_id
1 'polypeptide(L)'
;MKSLGIESGAAWTEVSLGCPGCGSHRIREIYSFEGAPVHSVLLMPSREAALRYPRGDVRLGWCAGCGFLWNMAYDPALQEYSKACEETQAFSGFYNSFARSLAASLIERHGLRGKHILEIGCGKGEFLALLCEMGGNTGTGFDPAFSEGRFGKRDGLTFIGDFYSGNYSGLRADFIVCKMTLEHIDRTGEFISGIRKSIGSQRSTLFFQVPDVARVLRELAFWDIYYEHCSYFSPGSLARLFRSNGFDVVDLRRDYGGQYLLLEARPIQGAPSPPLPIEEKTSELEGAVAFFSENVGQKISLWRHKLREFSRSGYRTVVWGSGSKGVAFLTTTGITDEIRYVVDINPFRKGTFMAGTGHEIVGPDFVAEYRPDAVILMNPIYKSEVEEELNRMGVCAQILTV
;
A
#
# COMPACT_ATOMS: atom_id res chain seq x y z
N MET A 1 -31.47 4.72 0.62
CA MET A 1 -30.69 5.29 -0.51
C MET A 1 -30.54 6.77 -0.27
N LYS A 2 -29.46 7.22 0.38
CA LYS A 2 -29.09 8.63 0.42
C LYS A 2 -28.16 8.89 -0.75
N SER A 3 -28.47 9.88 -1.56
CA SER A 3 -27.65 10.32 -2.68
C SER A 3 -26.30 10.81 -2.14
N LEU A 4 -25.19 10.31 -2.72
CA LEU A 4 -23.87 10.88 -2.55
C LEU A 4 -23.90 12.31 -3.12
N GLY A 5 -24.04 13.28 -2.26
CA GLY A 5 -23.93 14.69 -2.61
C GLY A 5 -22.45 15.02 -2.80
N ILE A 6 -21.98 15.03 -4.05
CA ILE A 6 -20.71 15.64 -4.41
C ILE A 6 -21.00 17.10 -4.70
N GLU A 7 -20.79 17.97 -3.73
CA GLU A 7 -20.78 19.41 -3.97
C GLU A 7 -19.48 19.77 -4.70
N SER A 8 -19.61 20.22 -5.92
CA SER A 8 -18.52 20.78 -6.74
C SER A 8 -18.17 22.17 -6.24
N GLY A 9 -17.03 22.31 -5.62
CA GLY A 9 -16.48 23.56 -5.13
C GLY A 9 -15.76 23.34 -3.81
N ALA A 10 -14.56 22.75 -3.85
CA ALA A 10 -13.82 22.44 -2.64
C ALA A 10 -13.39 23.71 -1.91
N ALA A 11 -14.18 24.14 -0.93
CA ALA A 11 -13.81 25.18 0.02
C ALA A 11 -12.62 24.69 0.86
N TRP A 12 -11.71 25.61 1.21
CA TRP A 12 -10.66 25.35 2.20
C TRP A 12 -11.32 25.01 3.53
N THR A 13 -11.09 23.81 4.04
CA THR A 13 -11.60 23.38 5.34
C THR A 13 -10.57 23.78 6.39
N GLU A 14 -10.92 24.66 7.32
CA GLU A 14 -10.12 24.84 8.53
C GLU A 14 -10.25 23.57 9.37
N VAL A 15 -9.25 22.71 9.30
CA VAL A 15 -9.15 21.54 10.17
C VAL A 15 -8.41 21.96 11.42
N SER A 16 -8.95 21.64 12.58
CA SER A 16 -8.34 21.95 13.88
C SER A 16 -6.96 21.28 14.08
N LEU A 17 -6.71 20.19 13.37
CA LEU A 17 -5.42 19.49 13.35
C LEU A 17 -4.62 19.90 12.11
N GLY A 18 -3.38 20.36 12.31
CA GLY A 18 -2.45 20.65 11.23
C GLY A 18 -2.03 19.38 10.46
N CYS A 19 -1.45 19.58 9.29
CA CYS A 19 -0.91 18.50 8.46
C CYS A 19 0.11 17.64 9.25
N PRO A 20 -0.04 16.32 9.31
CA PRO A 20 0.90 15.42 10.03
C PRO A 20 2.34 15.45 9.48
N GLY A 21 2.50 15.88 8.22
CA GLY A 21 3.82 15.97 7.59
C GLY A 21 4.55 17.29 7.84
N CYS A 22 3.83 18.43 7.95
CA CYS A 22 4.50 19.75 8.05
C CYS A 22 3.83 20.75 9.00
N GLY A 23 2.73 20.38 9.67
CA GLY A 23 2.01 21.27 10.62
C GLY A 23 1.14 22.35 9.95
N SER A 24 1.13 22.50 8.63
CA SER A 24 0.33 23.53 7.94
C SER A 24 -1.17 23.28 8.08
N HIS A 25 -1.95 24.36 8.23
CA HIS A 25 -3.43 24.31 8.25
C HIS A 25 -4.07 24.55 6.86
N ARG A 26 -3.29 24.71 5.79
CA ARG A 26 -3.78 24.88 4.42
C ARG A 26 -4.18 23.53 3.83
N ILE A 27 -5.36 23.04 4.21
CA ILE A 27 -5.85 21.70 3.92
C ILE A 27 -7.14 21.77 3.10
N ARG A 28 -7.27 20.92 2.09
CA ARG A 28 -8.47 20.74 1.29
C ARG A 28 -8.86 19.27 1.29
N GLU A 29 -10.11 18.95 1.63
CA GLU A 29 -10.68 17.64 1.44
C GLU A 29 -10.90 17.40 -0.06
N ILE A 30 -10.47 16.25 -0.58
CA ILE A 30 -10.51 15.95 -2.01
C ILE A 30 -11.32 14.70 -2.34
N TYR A 31 -11.60 13.87 -1.37
CA TYR A 31 -12.35 12.63 -1.52
C TYR A 31 -12.88 12.16 -0.17
N SER A 32 -14.10 11.62 -0.16
CA SER A 32 -14.66 10.98 1.00
C SER A 32 -15.40 9.69 0.63
N PHE A 33 -15.30 8.71 1.53
CA PHE A 33 -15.99 7.43 1.44
C PHE A 33 -16.34 6.94 2.84
N GLU A 34 -17.63 6.66 3.09
CA GLU A 34 -18.11 6.19 4.39
C GLU A 34 -18.10 4.66 4.47
N GLY A 35 -17.74 4.12 5.62
CA GLY A 35 -17.88 2.70 5.92
C GLY A 35 -16.90 1.78 5.21
N ALA A 36 -15.66 2.23 4.97
CA ALA A 36 -14.57 1.36 4.53
C ALA A 36 -14.24 0.32 5.61
N PRO A 37 -13.97 -0.96 5.27
CA PRO A 37 -13.40 -1.90 6.22
C PRO A 37 -12.08 -1.35 6.77
N VAL A 38 -11.91 -1.40 8.10
CA VAL A 38 -10.70 -0.81 8.73
C VAL A 38 -9.42 -1.60 8.43
N HIS A 39 -9.55 -2.83 7.96
CA HIS A 39 -8.45 -3.66 7.47
C HIS A 39 -8.91 -4.51 6.30
N SER A 40 -8.09 -4.65 5.28
CA SER A 40 -8.47 -5.32 4.02
C SER A 40 -7.84 -6.70 3.81
N VAL A 41 -6.73 -7.00 4.48
CA VAL A 41 -6.00 -8.27 4.29
C VAL A 41 -6.13 -9.25 5.46
N LEU A 42 -7.13 -9.06 6.31
CA LEU A 42 -7.50 -10.04 7.34
C LEU A 42 -8.32 -11.17 6.73
N LEU A 43 -7.97 -12.41 7.08
CA LEU A 43 -8.67 -13.61 6.64
C LEU A 43 -9.92 -13.83 7.51
N MET A 44 -11.10 -13.60 6.94
CA MET A 44 -12.37 -13.81 7.66
C MET A 44 -12.82 -15.26 7.53
N PRO A 45 -13.19 -15.93 8.65
CA PRO A 45 -13.55 -17.35 8.63
C PRO A 45 -14.93 -17.63 8.03
N SER A 46 -15.78 -16.61 7.93
CA SER A 46 -17.12 -16.74 7.36
C SER A 46 -17.60 -15.43 6.74
N ARG A 47 -18.57 -15.54 5.83
CA ARG A 47 -19.25 -14.36 5.24
C ARG A 47 -19.86 -13.46 6.29
N GLU A 48 -20.46 -14.03 7.32
CA GLU A 48 -21.08 -13.28 8.42
C GLU A 48 -20.04 -12.48 9.22
N ALA A 49 -18.91 -13.09 9.58
CA ALA A 49 -17.81 -12.40 10.25
C ALA A 49 -17.24 -11.25 9.37
N ALA A 50 -17.09 -11.50 8.07
CA ALA A 50 -16.61 -10.49 7.12
C ALA A 50 -17.56 -9.28 7.02
N LEU A 51 -18.87 -9.50 6.96
CA LEU A 51 -19.86 -8.42 6.84
C LEU A 51 -20.00 -7.60 8.13
N ARG A 52 -19.72 -8.19 9.30
CA ARG A 52 -19.72 -7.52 10.61
C ARG A 52 -18.40 -6.86 10.98
N TYR A 53 -17.39 -7.02 10.14
CA TYR A 53 -16.06 -6.47 10.41
C TYR A 53 -16.12 -4.95 10.59
N PRO A 54 -15.37 -4.38 11.55
CA PRO A 54 -15.37 -2.94 11.83
C PRO A 54 -15.12 -2.09 10.59
N ARG A 55 -15.77 -0.93 10.56
CA ARG A 55 -15.72 0.03 9.47
C ARG A 55 -15.35 1.40 9.99
N GLY A 56 -14.62 2.15 9.18
CA GLY A 56 -14.29 3.54 9.43
C GLY A 56 -14.47 4.37 8.16
N ASP A 57 -14.38 5.67 8.29
CA ASP A 57 -14.54 6.58 7.17
C ASP A 57 -13.19 6.98 6.57
N VAL A 58 -13.16 7.16 5.28
CA VAL A 58 -12.02 7.75 4.57
C VAL A 58 -12.40 9.18 4.19
N ARG A 59 -11.62 10.15 4.68
CA ARG A 59 -11.71 11.55 4.29
C ARG A 59 -10.32 12.02 3.90
N LEU A 60 -10.05 12.00 2.60
CA LEU A 60 -8.71 12.28 2.09
C LEU A 60 -8.47 13.79 2.03
N GLY A 61 -7.57 14.27 2.88
CA GLY A 61 -7.11 15.65 2.90
C GLY A 61 -5.81 15.83 2.13
N TRP A 62 -5.67 16.94 1.41
CA TRP A 62 -4.45 17.37 0.75
C TRP A 62 -3.91 18.65 1.38
N CYS A 63 -2.63 18.68 1.71
CA CYS A 63 -1.92 19.81 2.26
C CYS A 63 -1.29 20.67 1.15
N ALA A 64 -1.76 21.88 0.95
CA ALA A 64 -1.16 22.82 0.00
C ALA A 64 0.23 23.34 0.43
N GLY A 65 0.64 23.11 1.68
CA GLY A 65 1.97 23.49 2.18
C GLY A 65 3.08 22.54 1.73
N CYS A 66 2.83 21.22 1.82
CA CYS A 66 3.85 20.22 1.51
C CYS A 66 3.44 19.17 0.48
N GLY A 67 2.20 19.17 -0.02
CA GLY A 67 1.71 18.19 -0.98
C GLY A 67 1.33 16.83 -0.39
N PHE A 68 1.42 16.65 0.92
CA PHE A 68 1.07 15.43 1.61
C PHE A 68 -0.44 15.19 1.59
N LEU A 69 -0.85 13.93 1.43
CA LEU A 69 -2.25 13.51 1.55
C LEU A 69 -2.39 12.50 2.68
N TRP A 70 -3.53 12.54 3.38
CA TRP A 70 -3.81 11.58 4.46
C TRP A 70 -5.31 11.41 4.70
N ASN A 71 -5.68 10.32 5.34
CA ASN A 71 -7.05 10.11 5.82
C ASN A 71 -7.27 10.92 7.11
N MET A 72 -7.99 12.04 7.01
CA MET A 72 -8.32 12.92 8.15
C MET A 72 -9.28 12.27 9.16
N ALA A 73 -9.99 11.20 8.76
CA ALA A 73 -10.91 10.45 9.62
C ALA A 73 -10.25 9.17 10.19
N TYR A 74 -8.96 9.00 10.01
CA TYR A 74 -8.27 7.81 10.52
C TYR A 74 -8.24 7.81 12.06
N ASP A 75 -8.68 6.71 12.64
CA ASP A 75 -8.59 6.42 14.06
C ASP A 75 -7.69 5.18 14.27
N PRO A 76 -6.48 5.34 14.83
CA PRO A 76 -5.57 4.24 15.07
C PRO A 76 -6.13 3.19 16.06
N ALA A 77 -7.11 3.55 16.90
CA ALA A 77 -7.74 2.60 17.82
C ALA A 77 -8.60 1.55 17.10
N LEU A 78 -8.99 1.79 15.85
CA LEU A 78 -9.71 0.83 15.03
C LEU A 78 -8.79 -0.15 14.30
N GLN A 79 -7.47 0.11 14.26
CA GLN A 79 -6.51 -0.76 13.60
C GLN A 79 -6.10 -1.92 14.50
N GLU A 80 -6.22 -3.13 13.96
CA GLU A 80 -5.76 -4.35 14.60
C GLU A 80 -4.63 -4.96 13.77
N TYR A 81 -3.41 -4.94 14.32
CA TYR A 81 -2.28 -5.69 13.77
C TYR A 81 -2.26 -7.07 14.43
N SER A 82 -2.68 -8.09 13.69
CA SER A 82 -2.76 -9.45 14.20
C SER A 82 -2.06 -10.46 13.28
N LYS A 83 -1.77 -11.63 13.81
CA LYS A 83 -1.19 -12.76 13.05
C LYS A 83 -2.11 -13.27 11.93
N ALA A 84 -3.38 -12.85 11.93
CA ALA A 84 -4.35 -13.17 10.89
C ALA A 84 -4.20 -12.29 9.62
N CYS A 85 -3.32 -11.27 9.65
CA CYS A 85 -2.98 -10.49 8.47
C CYS A 85 -2.22 -11.34 7.46
N GLU A 86 -2.70 -11.31 6.22
CA GLU A 86 -2.09 -12.06 5.10
C GLU A 86 -1.81 -11.11 3.94
N GLU A 87 -0.72 -10.37 4.05
CA GLU A 87 -0.30 -9.31 3.14
C GLU A 87 0.69 -9.75 2.06
N THR A 88 1.25 -10.97 2.16
CA THR A 88 2.35 -11.38 1.27
C THR A 88 1.95 -11.47 -0.21
N GLN A 89 2.83 -10.99 -1.07
CA GLN A 89 2.78 -11.13 -2.52
C GLN A 89 3.75 -12.21 -3.06
N ALA A 90 4.41 -12.95 -2.17
CA ALA A 90 5.48 -13.91 -2.53
C ALA A 90 5.03 -15.11 -3.36
N PHE A 91 3.73 -15.26 -3.62
CA PHE A 91 3.19 -16.29 -4.51
C PHE A 91 3.20 -15.89 -6.00
N SER A 92 3.41 -14.60 -6.32
CA SER A 92 3.59 -14.13 -7.70
C SER A 92 5.04 -14.25 -8.15
N GLY A 93 5.27 -14.90 -9.30
CA GLY A 93 6.57 -14.96 -9.95
C GLY A 93 7.09 -13.58 -10.35
N PHE A 94 6.19 -12.73 -10.85
CA PHE A 94 6.51 -11.35 -11.19
C PHE A 94 6.99 -10.54 -9.98
N TYR A 95 6.25 -10.63 -8.86
CA TYR A 95 6.65 -9.94 -7.63
C TYR A 95 8.00 -10.45 -7.09
N ASN A 96 8.21 -11.76 -7.11
CA ASN A 96 9.47 -12.36 -6.66
C ASN A 96 10.66 -11.90 -7.51
N SER A 97 10.46 -11.79 -8.82
CA SER A 97 11.49 -11.25 -9.74
C SER A 97 11.81 -9.79 -9.44
N PHE A 98 10.79 -8.97 -9.20
CA PHE A 98 10.96 -7.58 -8.76
C PHE A 98 11.72 -7.51 -7.41
N ALA A 99 11.30 -8.26 -6.40
CA ALA A 99 11.92 -8.25 -5.07
C ALA A 99 13.40 -8.66 -5.13
N ARG A 100 13.74 -9.70 -5.91
CA ARG A 100 15.13 -10.13 -6.13
C ARG A 100 15.97 -9.09 -6.84
N SER A 101 15.44 -8.48 -7.90
CA SER A 101 16.13 -7.42 -8.66
C SER A 101 16.36 -6.19 -7.78
N LEU A 102 15.38 -5.81 -6.97
CA LEU A 102 15.51 -4.71 -6.01
C LEU A 102 16.60 -5.02 -4.97
N ALA A 103 16.57 -6.21 -4.35
CA ALA A 103 17.56 -6.62 -3.37
C ALA A 103 18.98 -6.61 -3.97
N ALA A 104 19.16 -7.18 -5.17
CA ALA A 104 20.44 -7.19 -5.88
C ALA A 104 20.96 -5.77 -6.13
N SER A 105 20.09 -4.87 -6.62
CA SER A 105 20.44 -3.47 -6.86
C SER A 105 20.87 -2.74 -5.57
N LEU A 106 20.15 -2.93 -4.47
CA LEU A 106 20.50 -2.31 -3.19
C LEU A 106 21.82 -2.85 -2.65
N ILE A 107 22.05 -4.16 -2.75
CA ILE A 107 23.30 -4.80 -2.31
C ILE A 107 24.48 -4.22 -3.10
N GLU A 108 24.36 -4.11 -4.41
CA GLU A 108 25.43 -3.60 -5.27
C GLU A 108 25.69 -2.10 -5.05
N ARG A 109 24.64 -1.28 -5.06
CA ARG A 109 24.75 0.19 -4.93
C ARG A 109 25.30 0.63 -3.57
N HIS A 110 25.00 -0.10 -2.50
CA HIS A 110 25.38 0.26 -1.14
C HIS A 110 26.46 -0.65 -0.54
N GLY A 111 26.99 -1.61 -1.29
CA GLY A 111 28.01 -2.53 -0.81
C GLY A 111 27.52 -3.35 0.40
N LEU A 112 26.26 -3.82 0.37
CA LEU A 112 25.65 -4.55 1.49
C LEU A 112 26.17 -6.00 1.49
N ARG A 113 27.38 -6.18 1.99
CA ARG A 113 28.01 -7.48 2.18
C ARG A 113 28.64 -7.56 3.57
N GLY A 114 28.23 -8.57 4.35
CA GLY A 114 28.63 -8.69 5.75
C GLY A 114 28.16 -7.52 6.62
N LYS A 115 27.04 -6.89 6.29
CA LYS A 115 26.45 -5.74 6.96
C LYS A 115 25.33 -6.15 7.88
N HIS A 116 24.95 -5.25 8.80
CA HIS A 116 23.74 -5.40 9.59
C HIS A 116 22.60 -4.56 9.02
N ILE A 117 21.49 -5.21 8.66
CA ILE A 117 20.31 -4.60 8.06
C ILE A 117 19.17 -4.57 9.09
N LEU A 118 18.52 -3.42 9.24
CA LEU A 118 17.32 -3.27 10.05
C LEU A 118 16.13 -3.06 9.12
N GLU A 119 15.06 -3.86 9.24
CA GLU A 119 13.81 -3.66 8.49
C GLU A 119 12.67 -3.28 9.45
N ILE A 120 12.05 -2.13 9.20
CA ILE A 120 10.89 -1.63 9.95
C ILE A 120 9.63 -1.99 9.15
N GLY A 121 8.69 -2.70 9.79
CA GLY A 121 7.52 -3.27 9.12
C GLY A 121 7.93 -4.43 8.21
N CYS A 122 8.63 -5.41 8.77
CA CYS A 122 9.17 -6.53 7.97
C CYS A 122 8.11 -7.54 7.54
N GLY A 123 6.86 -7.43 8.00
CA GLY A 123 5.79 -8.38 7.73
C GLY A 123 6.20 -9.79 8.10
N LYS A 124 6.19 -10.71 7.12
CA LYS A 124 6.65 -12.10 7.35
C LYS A 124 8.18 -12.28 7.28
N GLY A 125 8.96 -11.20 7.08
CA GLY A 125 10.42 -11.21 7.05
C GLY A 125 11.05 -11.61 5.71
N GLU A 126 10.26 -11.66 4.65
CA GLU A 126 10.67 -12.16 3.33
C GLU A 126 11.78 -11.32 2.69
N PHE A 127 11.64 -9.99 2.72
CA PHE A 127 12.61 -9.11 2.07
C PHE A 127 13.91 -8.98 2.86
N LEU A 128 13.83 -8.92 4.20
CA LEU A 128 15.02 -8.96 5.06
C LEU A 128 15.83 -10.24 4.85
N ALA A 129 15.13 -11.39 4.82
CA ALA A 129 15.77 -12.67 4.57
C ALA A 129 16.47 -12.69 3.20
N LEU A 130 15.84 -12.13 2.17
CA LEU A 130 16.40 -12.05 0.82
C LEU A 130 17.67 -11.20 0.77
N LEU A 131 17.67 -10.01 1.41
CA LEU A 131 18.84 -9.13 1.51
C LEU A 131 19.99 -9.81 2.28
N CYS A 132 19.67 -10.54 3.33
CA CYS A 132 20.67 -11.23 4.13
C CYS A 132 21.26 -12.43 3.41
N GLU A 133 20.43 -13.26 2.75
CA GLU A 133 20.86 -14.41 1.96
C GLU A 133 21.77 -13.98 0.78
N MET A 134 21.31 -13.01 -0.02
CA MET A 134 22.03 -12.59 -1.22
C MET A 134 23.32 -11.82 -0.93
N GLY A 135 23.39 -11.09 0.20
CA GLY A 135 24.54 -10.26 0.57
C GLY A 135 25.46 -10.86 1.64
N GLY A 136 25.11 -12.02 2.23
CA GLY A 136 25.82 -12.56 3.40
C GLY A 136 25.71 -11.61 4.60
N ASN A 137 24.56 -10.96 4.77
CA ASN A 137 24.30 -9.96 5.80
C ASN A 137 23.64 -10.60 7.03
N THR A 138 23.60 -9.85 8.13
CA THR A 138 22.74 -10.13 9.30
C THR A 138 21.59 -9.15 9.33
N GLY A 139 20.49 -9.48 10.01
CA GLY A 139 19.35 -8.60 10.02
C GLY A 139 18.51 -8.63 11.28
N THR A 140 17.87 -7.47 11.57
CA THR A 140 16.83 -7.36 12.60
C THR A 140 15.58 -6.79 11.96
N GLY A 141 14.46 -7.53 12.03
CA GLY A 141 13.15 -7.12 11.53
C GLY A 141 12.20 -6.79 12.68
N PHE A 142 11.42 -5.72 12.51
CA PHE A 142 10.36 -5.29 13.42
C PHE A 142 9.01 -5.37 12.73
N ASP A 143 8.07 -6.08 13.33
CA ASP A 143 6.67 -6.07 12.88
C ASP A 143 5.76 -6.59 14.00
N PRO A 144 4.70 -5.88 14.42
CA PRO A 144 3.78 -6.34 15.47
C PRO A 144 2.99 -7.60 15.08
N ALA A 145 2.79 -7.83 13.77
CA ALA A 145 2.10 -9.01 13.25
C ALA A 145 3.03 -10.18 12.91
N PHE A 146 4.33 -10.06 13.19
CA PHE A 146 5.29 -11.12 12.89
C PHE A 146 4.94 -12.44 13.60
N SER A 147 5.06 -13.55 12.89
CA SER A 147 4.92 -14.90 13.44
C SER A 147 6.03 -15.82 12.91
N GLU A 148 6.71 -16.51 13.81
CA GLU A 148 7.85 -17.39 13.48
C GLU A 148 7.51 -18.57 12.54
N GLY A 149 6.23 -18.89 12.35
CA GLY A 149 5.80 -20.16 11.75
C GLY A 149 6.13 -20.35 10.26
N ARG A 150 6.41 -19.28 9.51
CA ARG A 150 6.53 -19.37 8.04
C ARG A 150 7.97 -19.69 7.55
N PHE A 151 8.99 -19.24 8.25
CA PHE A 151 10.38 -19.36 7.79
C PHE A 151 11.31 -20.14 8.75
N GLY A 152 10.83 -20.48 9.95
CA GLY A 152 11.68 -21.07 10.98
C GLY A 152 12.80 -20.11 11.45
N LYS A 153 13.65 -20.61 12.34
CA LYS A 153 14.86 -19.87 12.75
C LYS A 153 15.88 -19.88 11.61
N ARG A 154 16.40 -18.70 11.27
CA ARG A 154 17.50 -18.56 10.31
C ARG A 154 18.69 -17.90 11.03
N ASP A 155 19.87 -18.45 10.86
CA ASP A 155 21.07 -17.87 11.44
C ASP A 155 21.31 -16.46 10.91
N GLY A 156 21.68 -15.56 11.81
CA GLY A 156 21.91 -14.15 11.48
C GLY A 156 20.68 -13.28 11.33
N LEU A 157 19.44 -13.82 11.50
CA LEU A 157 18.20 -13.06 11.51
C LEU A 157 17.56 -13.06 12.90
N THR A 158 17.12 -11.87 13.31
CA THR A 158 16.33 -11.66 14.52
C THR A 158 15.03 -10.93 14.16
N PHE A 159 13.89 -11.43 14.65
CA PHE A 159 12.62 -10.78 14.46
C PHE A 159 12.02 -10.38 15.80
N ILE A 160 11.48 -9.18 15.86
CA ILE A 160 10.91 -8.57 17.06
C ILE A 160 9.43 -8.26 16.75
N GLY A 161 8.51 -8.94 17.45
CA GLY A 161 7.07 -8.76 17.32
C GLY A 161 6.59 -7.50 18.04
N ASP A 162 7.10 -6.32 17.65
CA ASP A 162 6.80 -5.02 18.25
C ASP A 162 6.91 -3.91 17.21
N PHE A 163 6.32 -2.74 17.54
CA PHE A 163 6.54 -1.52 16.77
C PHE A 163 7.95 -0.97 16.99
N TYR A 164 8.62 -0.59 15.92
CA TYR A 164 9.89 0.12 16.04
C TYR A 164 9.68 1.50 16.71
N SER A 165 10.41 1.76 17.77
CA SER A 165 10.27 2.95 18.60
C SER A 165 11.61 3.41 19.18
N GLY A 166 11.61 4.51 19.92
CA GLY A 166 12.77 5.02 20.65
C GLY A 166 13.38 4.01 21.64
N ASN A 167 12.64 3.00 22.09
CA ASN A 167 13.13 1.93 22.94
C ASN A 167 14.26 1.12 22.28
N TYR A 168 14.32 1.13 20.96
CA TYR A 168 15.31 0.41 20.15
C TYR A 168 16.42 1.30 19.59
N SER A 169 16.54 2.54 20.07
CA SER A 169 17.55 3.52 19.61
C SER A 169 19.01 3.10 19.78
N GLY A 170 19.28 2.08 20.59
CA GLY A 170 20.61 1.48 20.76
C GLY A 170 21.04 0.53 19.65
N LEU A 171 20.13 0.09 18.79
CA LEU A 171 20.43 -0.81 17.69
C LEU A 171 21.21 -0.08 16.59
N ARG A 172 22.31 -0.70 16.17
CA ARG A 172 23.13 -0.18 15.08
C ARG A 172 22.78 -0.93 13.80
N ALA A 173 22.58 -0.18 12.72
CA ALA A 173 22.37 -0.76 11.39
C ALA A 173 23.17 0.01 10.34
N ASP A 174 23.81 -0.70 9.45
CA ASP A 174 24.47 -0.11 8.28
C ASP A 174 23.44 0.39 7.26
N PHE A 175 22.30 -0.32 7.15
CA PHE A 175 21.23 -0.05 6.22
C PHE A 175 19.87 -0.26 6.88
N ILE A 176 18.95 0.68 6.70
CA ILE A 176 17.62 0.66 7.27
C ILE A 176 16.60 0.58 6.13
N VAL A 177 15.75 -0.42 6.17
CA VAL A 177 14.68 -0.66 5.20
C VAL A 177 13.33 -0.37 5.86
N CYS A 178 12.44 0.29 5.13
CA CYS A 178 11.04 0.45 5.48
C CYS A 178 10.21 0.32 4.19
N LYS A 179 9.59 -0.83 4.00
CA LYS A 179 8.96 -1.18 2.73
C LYS A 179 7.47 -1.44 2.94
N MET A 180 6.63 -0.65 2.26
CA MET A 180 5.16 -0.74 2.36
C MET A 180 4.67 -0.68 3.82
N THR A 181 5.16 0.32 4.56
CA THR A 181 4.88 0.50 6.00
C THR A 181 4.57 1.96 6.33
N LEU A 182 5.29 2.93 5.72
CA LEU A 182 5.14 4.36 6.04
C LEU A 182 3.73 4.88 5.72
N GLU A 183 3.05 4.29 4.74
CA GLU A 183 1.66 4.60 4.40
C GLU A 183 0.65 4.22 5.48
N HIS A 184 1.03 3.35 6.41
CA HIS A 184 0.23 2.95 7.58
C HIS A 184 0.52 3.79 8.83
N ILE A 185 1.44 4.74 8.75
CA ILE A 185 1.83 5.61 9.87
C ILE A 185 1.09 6.94 9.77
N ASP A 186 0.29 7.27 10.76
CA ASP A 186 -0.50 8.52 10.83
C ASP A 186 0.37 9.75 11.16
N ARG A 187 1.34 9.59 12.06
CA ARG A 187 2.26 10.65 12.50
C ARG A 187 3.61 10.55 11.79
N THR A 188 3.59 10.66 10.47
CA THR A 188 4.76 10.43 9.62
C THR A 188 5.95 11.31 9.97
N GLY A 189 5.74 12.60 10.30
CA GLY A 189 6.79 13.51 10.71
C GLY A 189 7.49 13.06 12.01
N GLU A 190 6.72 12.67 13.01
CA GLU A 190 7.24 12.14 14.28
C GLU A 190 8.01 10.83 14.07
N PHE A 191 7.51 9.96 13.23
CA PHE A 191 8.14 8.68 12.91
C PHE A 191 9.52 8.87 12.23
N ILE A 192 9.60 9.68 11.18
CA ILE A 192 10.87 9.97 10.48
C ILE A 192 11.85 10.70 11.40
N SER A 193 11.36 11.66 12.20
CA SER A 193 12.18 12.33 13.23
C SER A 193 12.71 11.35 14.28
N GLY A 194 11.89 10.38 14.70
CA GLY A 194 12.27 9.31 15.61
C GLY A 194 13.40 8.45 15.04
N ILE A 195 13.30 8.02 13.78
CA ILE A 195 14.37 7.29 13.08
C ILE A 195 15.65 8.14 13.03
N ARG A 196 15.54 9.44 12.70
CA ARG A 196 16.69 10.34 12.67
C ARG A 196 17.41 10.43 14.01
N LYS A 197 16.64 10.52 15.09
CA LYS A 197 17.19 10.53 16.47
C LYS A 197 17.87 9.21 16.82
N SER A 198 17.26 8.09 16.47
CA SER A 198 17.80 6.74 16.73
C SER A 198 19.12 6.50 16.02
N ILE A 199 19.27 6.97 14.79
CA ILE A 199 20.53 6.88 14.02
C ILE A 199 21.63 7.70 14.68
N GLY A 200 21.32 8.87 15.26
CA GLY A 200 22.30 9.76 15.89
C GLY A 200 23.42 10.16 14.93
N SER A 201 24.67 9.81 15.27
CA SER A 201 25.88 10.07 14.47
C SER A 201 26.25 8.94 13.49
N GLN A 202 25.48 7.86 13.42
CA GLN A 202 25.74 6.75 12.51
C GLN A 202 25.55 7.18 11.04
N ARG A 203 26.29 6.53 10.14
CA ARG A 203 26.20 6.78 8.69
C ARG A 203 25.28 5.75 8.00
N SER A 204 24.13 5.45 8.60
CA SER A 204 23.18 4.52 8.02
C SER A 204 22.55 5.11 6.76
N THR A 205 22.43 4.31 5.71
CA THR A 205 21.56 4.65 4.57
C THR A 205 20.16 4.10 4.81
N LEU A 206 19.14 4.88 4.47
CA LEU A 206 17.74 4.50 4.56
C LEU A 206 17.22 4.17 3.16
N PHE A 207 16.41 3.14 3.07
CA PHE A 207 15.63 2.80 1.90
C PHE A 207 14.15 2.72 2.29
N PHE A 208 13.30 3.48 1.59
CA PHE A 208 11.86 3.46 1.77
C PHE A 208 11.16 3.13 0.45
N GLN A 209 10.13 2.28 0.54
CA GLN A 209 9.22 1.99 -0.56
C GLN A 209 7.80 2.27 -0.11
N VAL A 210 7.07 3.09 -0.87
CA VAL A 210 5.66 3.46 -0.61
C VAL A 210 4.89 3.54 -1.92
N PRO A 211 3.54 3.44 -1.92
CA PRO A 211 2.73 3.71 -3.11
C PRO A 211 2.85 5.16 -3.60
N ASP A 212 2.81 5.37 -4.93
CA ASP A 212 2.81 6.71 -5.54
C ASP A 212 1.38 7.26 -5.68
N VAL A 213 1.01 8.20 -4.80
CA VAL A 213 -0.31 8.85 -4.87
C VAL A 213 -0.48 9.72 -6.12
N ALA A 214 0.62 10.26 -6.68
CA ALA A 214 0.50 11.05 -7.90
C ALA A 214 0.00 10.20 -9.08
N ARG A 215 0.29 8.89 -9.11
CA ARG A 215 -0.32 7.93 -10.04
C ARG A 215 -1.81 7.76 -9.71
N VAL A 216 -2.13 7.50 -8.44
CA VAL A 216 -3.52 7.31 -7.98
C VAL A 216 -4.42 8.47 -8.42
N LEU A 217 -3.95 9.70 -8.23
CA LEU A 217 -4.69 10.91 -8.62
C LEU A 217 -4.91 11.00 -10.14
N ARG A 218 -3.87 10.75 -10.95
CA ARG A 218 -3.96 10.87 -12.41
C ARG A 218 -4.80 9.76 -13.07
N GLU A 219 -4.73 8.55 -12.55
CA GLU A 219 -5.44 7.38 -13.07
C GLU A 219 -6.86 7.25 -12.51
N LEU A 220 -7.24 8.09 -11.55
CA LEU A 220 -8.48 7.97 -10.79
C LEU A 220 -8.59 6.60 -10.11
N ALA A 221 -7.47 6.11 -9.57
CA ALA A 221 -7.34 4.77 -9.02
C ALA A 221 -7.91 4.70 -7.59
N PHE A 222 -9.22 4.90 -7.45
CA PHE A 222 -9.93 4.89 -6.17
C PHE A 222 -9.75 3.57 -5.40
N TRP A 223 -9.44 2.49 -6.07
CA TRP A 223 -9.14 1.18 -5.46
C TRP A 223 -7.78 1.12 -4.75
N ASP A 224 -6.95 2.14 -4.87
CA ASP A 224 -5.71 2.33 -4.11
C ASP A 224 -5.91 3.21 -2.86
N ILE A 225 -7.17 3.60 -2.57
CA ILE A 225 -7.53 4.38 -1.38
C ILE A 225 -8.37 3.49 -0.46
N TYR A 226 -7.81 3.14 0.69
CA TYR A 226 -8.45 2.30 1.70
C TYR A 226 -8.03 2.73 3.11
N TYR A 227 -8.78 2.30 4.12
CA TYR A 227 -8.70 2.85 5.47
C TYR A 227 -7.30 2.72 6.10
N GLU A 228 -6.67 1.56 5.99
CA GLU A 228 -5.38 1.26 6.61
C GLU A 228 -4.20 2.04 6.00
N HIS A 229 -4.33 2.54 4.76
CA HIS A 229 -3.42 3.55 4.21
C HIS A 229 -3.85 4.93 4.70
N CYS A 230 -3.39 5.31 5.89
CA CYS A 230 -3.70 6.61 6.45
C CYS A 230 -2.85 7.75 5.87
N SER A 231 -1.74 7.44 5.20
CA SER A 231 -0.77 8.40 4.64
C SER A 231 -0.46 8.09 3.19
N TYR A 232 -0.41 9.13 2.34
CA TYR A 232 -0.21 8.99 0.90
C TYR A 232 0.86 9.95 0.40
N PHE A 233 1.79 9.46 -0.39
CA PHE A 233 2.98 10.19 -0.81
C PHE A 233 3.06 10.34 -2.32
N SER A 234 3.35 11.56 -2.77
CA SER A 234 3.90 11.84 -4.08
C SER A 234 5.44 11.96 -3.99
N PRO A 235 6.18 11.93 -5.09
CA PRO A 235 7.63 12.10 -5.05
C PRO A 235 8.07 13.34 -4.25
N GLY A 236 7.48 14.48 -4.55
CA GLY A 236 7.85 15.73 -3.86
C GLY A 236 7.42 15.77 -2.40
N SER A 237 6.23 15.26 -2.04
CA SER A 237 5.80 15.23 -0.64
C SER A 237 6.65 14.29 0.21
N LEU A 238 7.02 13.12 -0.33
CA LEU A 238 7.90 12.17 0.34
C LEU A 238 9.29 12.77 0.58
N ALA A 239 9.90 13.36 -0.45
CA ALA A 239 11.20 13.99 -0.33
C ALA A 239 11.19 15.15 0.68
N ARG A 240 10.16 16.01 0.65
CA ARG A 240 10.00 17.11 1.61
C ARG A 240 9.90 16.59 3.05
N LEU A 241 9.18 15.50 3.28
CA LEU A 241 9.07 14.87 4.60
C LEU A 241 10.45 14.45 5.14
N PHE A 242 11.28 13.80 4.31
CA PHE A 242 12.61 13.37 4.74
C PHE A 242 13.56 14.54 4.96
N ARG A 243 13.59 15.52 4.03
CA ARG A 243 14.46 16.70 4.13
C ARG A 243 14.14 17.55 5.36
N SER A 244 12.84 17.75 5.67
CA SER A 244 12.42 18.50 6.88
C SER A 244 12.76 17.81 8.19
N ASN A 245 13.03 16.50 8.16
CA ASN A 245 13.43 15.71 9.31
C ASN A 245 14.95 15.39 9.36
N GLY A 246 15.78 16.15 8.66
CA GLY A 246 17.23 16.08 8.76
C GLY A 246 17.87 14.96 7.94
N PHE A 247 17.22 14.55 6.85
CA PHE A 247 17.77 13.63 5.88
C PHE A 247 18.04 14.31 4.53
N ASP A 248 19.10 13.91 3.88
CA ASP A 248 19.38 14.20 2.49
C ASP A 248 18.83 13.08 1.61
N VAL A 249 17.99 13.43 0.64
CA VAL A 249 17.41 12.47 -0.32
C VAL A 249 18.40 12.32 -1.46
N VAL A 250 19.04 11.15 -1.54
CA VAL A 250 20.11 10.88 -2.51
C VAL A 250 19.63 10.17 -3.78
N ASP A 251 18.50 9.47 -3.69
CA ASP A 251 17.80 8.89 -4.84
C ASP A 251 16.30 8.82 -4.59
N LEU A 252 15.51 9.05 -5.62
CA LEU A 252 14.07 8.89 -5.61
C LEU A 252 13.62 8.53 -7.02
N ARG A 253 12.97 7.40 -7.17
CA ARG A 253 12.51 6.90 -8.47
C ARG A 253 11.19 6.15 -8.35
N ARG A 254 10.50 5.99 -9.48
CA ARG A 254 9.36 5.09 -9.62
C ARG A 254 9.82 3.71 -10.06
N ASP A 255 9.13 2.70 -9.54
CA ASP A 255 9.36 1.32 -9.93
C ASP A 255 8.03 0.53 -9.91
N TYR A 256 8.09 -0.77 -10.18
CA TYR A 256 6.92 -1.66 -10.19
C TYR A 256 5.80 -1.16 -11.10
N GLY A 257 6.13 -0.85 -12.36
CA GLY A 257 5.17 -0.28 -13.30
C GLY A 257 4.67 1.12 -12.92
N GLY A 258 5.48 1.89 -12.21
CA GLY A 258 5.14 3.24 -11.75
C GLY A 258 4.24 3.29 -10.51
N GLN A 259 3.99 2.15 -9.87
CA GLN A 259 3.09 2.08 -8.70
C GLN A 259 3.79 2.45 -7.39
N TYR A 260 5.10 2.26 -7.30
CA TYR A 260 5.87 2.50 -6.08
C TYR A 260 6.90 3.60 -6.25
N LEU A 261 7.08 4.37 -5.18
CA LEU A 261 8.21 5.27 -4.98
C LEU A 261 9.27 4.53 -4.19
N LEU A 262 10.49 4.56 -4.68
CA LEU A 262 11.68 4.05 -4.01
C LEU A 262 12.56 5.25 -3.65
N LEU A 263 12.72 5.50 -2.35
CA LEU A 263 13.50 6.62 -1.83
C LEU A 263 14.72 6.10 -1.07
N GLU A 264 15.89 6.69 -1.35
CA GLU A 264 17.11 6.48 -0.58
C GLU A 264 17.55 7.79 0.07
N ALA A 265 17.84 7.73 1.36
CA ALA A 265 18.21 8.91 2.14
C ALA A 265 19.37 8.63 3.09
N ARG A 266 20.05 9.69 3.50
CA ARG A 266 21.12 9.65 4.51
C ARG A 266 20.95 10.81 5.48
N PRO A 267 21.40 10.69 6.74
CA PRO A 267 21.49 11.84 7.62
C PRO A 267 22.28 12.98 6.96
N ILE A 268 21.74 14.20 7.01
CA ILE A 268 22.42 15.37 6.44
C ILE A 268 23.78 15.57 7.11
N GLN A 269 24.81 15.74 6.26
CA GLN A 269 26.16 16.10 6.64
C GLN A 269 26.56 17.30 5.78
N GLY A 270 26.45 18.51 6.32
CA GLY A 270 26.72 19.74 5.57
C GLY A 270 25.49 20.33 4.88
N ALA A 271 25.66 20.91 3.71
CA ALA A 271 24.55 21.47 2.92
C ALA A 271 23.72 20.34 2.31
N PRO A 272 22.37 20.43 2.34
CA PRO A 272 21.52 19.43 1.70
C PRO A 272 21.64 19.47 0.17
N SER A 273 21.48 18.31 -0.46
CA SER A 273 21.43 18.19 -1.92
C SER A 273 20.23 18.94 -2.52
N PRO A 274 20.33 19.47 -3.72
CA PRO A 274 19.20 20.09 -4.41
C PRO A 274 18.07 19.06 -4.64
N PRO A 275 16.82 19.52 -4.82
CA PRO A 275 15.72 18.64 -5.18
C PRO A 275 16.03 17.83 -6.45
N LEU A 276 15.62 16.57 -6.46
CA LEU A 276 15.75 15.70 -7.63
C LEU A 276 14.70 16.05 -8.70
N PRO A 277 14.96 15.81 -9.98
CA PRO A 277 14.03 16.17 -11.07
C PRO A 277 12.64 15.55 -10.96
N ILE A 278 12.48 14.45 -10.24
CA ILE A 278 11.20 13.77 -10.02
C ILE A 278 10.34 14.44 -8.92
N GLU A 279 10.96 15.28 -8.07
CA GLU A 279 10.28 15.95 -6.96
C GLU A 279 9.42 17.10 -7.49
N GLU A 280 8.13 16.83 -7.72
CA GLU A 280 7.20 17.88 -8.15
C GLU A 280 7.01 18.96 -7.10
N LYS A 281 6.72 20.18 -7.54
CA LYS A 281 6.26 21.27 -6.66
C LYS A 281 4.83 21.01 -6.20
N THR A 282 4.47 21.57 -5.06
CA THR A 282 3.09 21.45 -4.54
C THR A 282 2.05 21.97 -5.55
N SER A 283 2.38 23.07 -6.25
CA SER A 283 1.53 23.65 -7.29
C SER A 283 1.34 22.75 -8.52
N GLU A 284 2.30 21.90 -8.84
CA GLU A 284 2.19 20.92 -9.92
C GLU A 284 1.29 19.74 -9.55
N LEU A 285 1.31 19.33 -8.27
CA LEU A 285 0.42 18.29 -7.76
C LEU A 285 -1.04 18.78 -7.66
N GLU A 286 -1.26 20.09 -7.45
CA GLU A 286 -2.59 20.68 -7.29
C GLU A 286 -3.51 20.40 -8.47
N GLY A 287 -2.99 20.43 -9.70
CA GLY A 287 -3.75 20.07 -10.90
C GLY A 287 -4.24 18.62 -10.89
N ALA A 288 -3.40 17.68 -10.47
CA ALA A 288 -3.79 16.27 -10.34
C ALA A 288 -4.81 16.05 -9.19
N VAL A 289 -4.67 16.80 -8.10
CA VAL A 289 -5.62 16.81 -6.98
C VAL A 289 -7.00 17.30 -7.42
N ALA A 290 -7.07 18.41 -8.15
CA ALA A 290 -8.32 18.94 -8.69
C ALA A 290 -8.96 17.96 -9.66
N PHE A 291 -8.18 17.43 -10.62
CA PHE A 291 -8.66 16.45 -11.58
C PHE A 291 -9.26 15.22 -10.90
N PHE A 292 -8.58 14.67 -9.88
CA PHE A 292 -9.08 13.53 -9.12
C PHE A 292 -10.41 13.86 -8.42
N SER A 293 -10.45 14.95 -7.67
CA SER A 293 -11.64 15.37 -6.91
C SER A 293 -12.88 15.55 -7.80
N GLU A 294 -12.69 16.08 -9.00
CA GLU A 294 -13.78 16.34 -9.95
C GLU A 294 -14.26 15.08 -10.69
N ASN A 295 -13.38 14.10 -10.91
CA ASN A 295 -13.67 13.00 -11.86
C ASN A 295 -13.78 11.62 -11.21
N VAL A 296 -13.29 11.40 -9.98
CA VAL A 296 -13.27 10.07 -9.34
C VAL A 296 -14.68 9.51 -9.16
N GLY A 297 -15.67 10.34 -8.84
CA GLY A 297 -17.07 9.90 -8.69
C GLY A 297 -17.66 9.35 -10.00
N GLN A 298 -17.30 9.93 -11.14
CA GLN A 298 -17.70 9.42 -12.45
C GLN A 298 -17.04 8.08 -12.74
N LYS A 299 -15.76 7.92 -12.47
CA LYS A 299 -15.02 6.66 -12.63
C LYS A 299 -15.65 5.52 -11.81
N ILE A 300 -15.99 5.79 -10.54
CA ILE A 300 -16.69 4.84 -9.66
C ILE A 300 -18.06 4.45 -10.25
N SER A 301 -18.83 5.45 -10.71
CA SER A 301 -20.16 5.23 -11.27
C SER A 301 -20.12 4.40 -12.57
N LEU A 302 -19.13 4.61 -13.42
CA LEU A 302 -18.90 3.84 -14.64
C LEU A 302 -18.62 2.35 -14.32
N TRP A 303 -17.73 2.07 -13.34
CA TRP A 303 -17.47 0.70 -12.93
C TRP A 303 -18.71 0.03 -12.34
N ARG A 304 -19.41 0.73 -11.43
CA ARG A 304 -20.65 0.22 -10.83
C ARG A 304 -21.70 -0.12 -11.90
N HIS A 305 -21.89 0.76 -12.88
CA HIS A 305 -22.83 0.52 -13.99
C HIS A 305 -22.45 -0.71 -14.80
N LYS A 306 -21.20 -0.79 -15.21
CA LYS A 306 -20.65 -1.91 -16.00
C LYS A 306 -20.82 -3.25 -15.31
N LEU A 307 -20.48 -3.34 -14.02
CA LEU A 307 -20.58 -4.60 -13.28
C LEU A 307 -22.05 -5.04 -13.09
N ARG A 308 -22.95 -4.10 -12.86
CA ARG A 308 -24.39 -4.37 -12.80
C ARG A 308 -24.97 -4.78 -14.15
N GLU A 309 -24.49 -4.20 -15.23
CA GLU A 309 -24.86 -4.61 -16.59
C GLU A 309 -24.40 -6.05 -16.87
N PHE A 310 -23.18 -6.42 -16.53
CA PHE A 310 -22.69 -7.79 -16.65
C PHE A 310 -23.57 -8.77 -15.88
N SER A 311 -23.89 -8.47 -14.63
CA SER A 311 -24.75 -9.30 -13.80
C SER A 311 -26.16 -9.46 -14.42
N ARG A 312 -26.78 -8.37 -14.89
CA ARG A 312 -28.11 -8.40 -15.56
C ARG A 312 -28.10 -9.19 -16.85
N SER A 313 -26.98 -9.19 -17.56
CA SER A 313 -26.79 -9.96 -18.81
C SER A 313 -26.42 -11.43 -18.56
N GLY A 314 -26.37 -11.86 -17.29
CA GLY A 314 -26.05 -13.22 -16.90
C GLY A 314 -24.57 -13.59 -16.99
N TYR A 315 -23.66 -12.60 -17.10
CA TYR A 315 -22.23 -12.84 -17.11
C TYR A 315 -21.77 -13.35 -15.75
N ARG A 316 -21.03 -14.43 -15.74
CA ARG A 316 -20.29 -14.90 -14.57
C ARG A 316 -19.00 -14.10 -14.48
N THR A 317 -18.95 -13.17 -13.54
CA THR A 317 -17.81 -12.29 -13.35
C THR A 317 -17.06 -12.64 -12.06
N VAL A 318 -15.75 -12.62 -12.12
CA VAL A 318 -14.88 -12.75 -10.93
C VAL A 318 -13.95 -11.54 -10.83
N VAL A 319 -13.54 -11.21 -9.62
CA VAL A 319 -12.42 -10.28 -9.38
C VAL A 319 -11.17 -11.13 -9.17
N TRP A 320 -10.04 -10.73 -9.76
CA TRP A 320 -8.74 -11.38 -9.56
C TRP A 320 -7.82 -10.48 -8.75
N GLY A 321 -7.53 -10.91 -7.52
CA GLY A 321 -6.77 -10.21 -6.49
C GLY A 321 -7.64 -9.82 -5.29
N SER A 322 -7.55 -10.59 -4.20
CA SER A 322 -8.32 -10.40 -2.96
C SER A 322 -7.63 -9.47 -1.94
N GLY A 323 -6.54 -8.80 -2.32
CA GLY A 323 -5.87 -7.82 -1.48
C GLY A 323 -6.63 -6.51 -1.34
N SER A 324 -5.99 -5.51 -0.75
CA SER A 324 -6.58 -4.21 -0.40
C SER A 324 -7.27 -3.51 -1.57
N LYS A 325 -6.68 -3.58 -2.78
CA LYS A 325 -7.29 -3.04 -4.01
C LYS A 325 -8.65 -3.69 -4.31
N GLY A 326 -8.77 -5.01 -4.18
CA GLY A 326 -10.02 -5.74 -4.39
C GLY A 326 -11.08 -5.35 -3.38
N VAL A 327 -10.72 -5.26 -2.10
CA VAL A 327 -11.63 -4.80 -1.03
C VAL A 327 -12.11 -3.38 -1.29
N ALA A 328 -11.19 -2.44 -1.56
CA ALA A 328 -11.53 -1.05 -1.83
C ALA A 328 -12.42 -0.90 -3.07
N PHE A 329 -12.10 -1.62 -4.15
CA PHE A 329 -12.89 -1.60 -5.39
C PHE A 329 -14.33 -2.07 -5.17
N LEU A 330 -14.51 -3.24 -4.57
CA LEU A 330 -15.84 -3.81 -4.31
C LEU A 330 -16.64 -2.97 -3.33
N THR A 331 -16.01 -2.51 -2.26
CA THR A 331 -16.65 -1.67 -1.25
C THR A 331 -17.10 -0.33 -1.84
N THR A 332 -16.21 0.37 -2.55
CA THR A 332 -16.49 1.70 -3.12
C THR A 332 -17.51 1.64 -4.26
N THR A 333 -17.47 0.59 -5.09
CA THR A 333 -18.48 0.38 -6.13
C THR A 333 -19.81 -0.11 -5.57
N GLY A 334 -19.84 -0.58 -4.33
CA GLY A 334 -21.05 -1.13 -3.70
C GLY A 334 -21.54 -2.39 -4.39
N ILE A 335 -20.62 -3.18 -4.94
CA ILE A 335 -20.89 -4.47 -5.58
C ILE A 335 -20.89 -5.56 -4.50
N THR A 336 -21.93 -6.37 -4.47
CA THR A 336 -22.15 -7.45 -3.51
C THR A 336 -22.48 -8.76 -4.23
N ASP A 337 -23.74 -8.98 -4.57
CA ASP A 337 -24.21 -10.23 -5.18
C ASP A 337 -23.99 -10.28 -6.72
N GLU A 338 -23.65 -9.15 -7.34
CA GLU A 338 -23.31 -9.06 -8.78
C GLU A 338 -22.02 -9.82 -9.11
N ILE A 339 -21.10 -9.91 -8.15
CA ILE A 339 -19.90 -10.74 -8.21
C ILE A 339 -19.90 -11.63 -6.97
N ARG A 340 -19.75 -12.93 -7.13
CA ARG A 340 -19.80 -13.87 -6.01
C ARG A 340 -18.43 -14.25 -5.48
N TYR A 341 -17.46 -14.38 -6.38
CA TYR A 341 -16.15 -14.93 -6.05
C TYR A 341 -15.02 -13.97 -6.38
N VAL A 342 -14.00 -13.99 -5.51
CA VAL A 342 -12.73 -13.31 -5.73
C VAL A 342 -11.64 -14.36 -5.81
N VAL A 343 -10.86 -14.32 -6.89
CA VAL A 343 -9.75 -15.26 -7.12
C VAL A 343 -8.47 -14.73 -6.51
N ASP A 344 -7.73 -15.56 -5.81
CA ASP A 344 -6.39 -15.23 -5.33
C ASP A 344 -5.44 -16.41 -5.48
N ILE A 345 -4.19 -16.10 -5.86
CA ILE A 345 -3.12 -17.10 -6.02
C ILE A 345 -2.52 -17.53 -4.67
N ASN A 346 -2.73 -16.73 -3.60
CA ASN A 346 -2.24 -17.04 -2.28
C ASN A 346 -3.08 -18.17 -1.64
N PRO A 347 -2.51 -19.38 -1.43
CA PRO A 347 -3.26 -20.53 -0.94
C PRO A 347 -3.81 -20.34 0.49
N PHE A 348 -3.23 -19.44 1.28
CA PHE A 348 -3.70 -19.16 2.65
C PHE A 348 -5.00 -18.35 2.68
N ARG A 349 -5.36 -17.71 1.57
CA ARG A 349 -6.61 -16.95 1.43
C ARG A 349 -7.77 -17.81 0.96
N LYS A 350 -7.50 -18.92 0.30
CA LYS A 350 -8.53 -19.83 -0.24
C LYS A 350 -9.49 -20.34 0.85
N GLY A 351 -10.79 -20.22 0.59
CA GLY A 351 -11.86 -20.66 1.51
C GLY A 351 -12.14 -19.66 2.65
N THR A 352 -11.53 -18.48 2.62
CA THR A 352 -11.83 -17.37 3.52
C THR A 352 -12.69 -16.32 2.82
N PHE A 353 -13.05 -15.24 3.52
CA PHE A 353 -13.93 -14.19 3.02
C PHE A 353 -13.28 -12.82 3.13
N MET A 354 -13.56 -11.95 2.17
CA MET A 354 -13.04 -10.58 2.16
C MET A 354 -13.71 -9.72 3.25
N ALA A 355 -12.90 -9.07 4.08
CA ALA A 355 -13.38 -8.18 5.12
C ALA A 355 -14.31 -7.10 4.56
N GLY A 356 -15.41 -6.82 5.23
CA GLY A 356 -16.39 -5.79 4.89
C GLY A 356 -17.31 -6.13 3.70
N THR A 357 -16.89 -6.92 2.74
CA THR A 357 -17.70 -7.24 1.54
C THR A 357 -18.30 -8.65 1.56
N GLY A 358 -17.69 -9.58 2.29
CA GLY A 358 -18.17 -10.95 2.44
C GLY A 358 -18.06 -11.81 1.20
N HIS A 359 -17.28 -11.40 0.19
CA HIS A 359 -17.01 -12.22 -0.99
C HIS A 359 -16.13 -13.40 -0.62
N GLU A 360 -16.46 -14.58 -1.14
CA GLU A 360 -15.65 -15.78 -0.94
C GLU A 360 -14.38 -15.72 -1.79
N ILE A 361 -13.24 -16.04 -1.15
CA ILE A 361 -11.95 -16.11 -1.83
C ILE A 361 -11.69 -17.54 -2.28
N VAL A 362 -11.48 -17.70 -3.58
CA VAL A 362 -11.25 -18.99 -4.24
C VAL A 362 -9.86 -19.04 -4.87
N GLY A 363 -9.31 -20.23 -5.03
CA GLY A 363 -8.05 -20.40 -5.75
C GLY A 363 -8.25 -20.38 -7.28
N PRO A 364 -7.16 -20.23 -8.07
CA PRO A 364 -7.21 -20.25 -9.53
C PRO A 364 -7.84 -21.54 -10.11
N ASP A 365 -7.63 -22.69 -9.47
CA ASP A 365 -8.22 -23.97 -9.84
C ASP A 365 -9.75 -23.94 -9.95
N PHE A 366 -10.43 -23.17 -9.11
CA PHE A 366 -11.87 -22.97 -9.16
C PHE A 366 -12.35 -22.36 -10.49
N VAL A 367 -11.53 -21.52 -11.12
CA VAL A 367 -11.87 -20.80 -12.37
C VAL A 367 -12.11 -21.77 -13.53
N ALA A 368 -11.40 -22.91 -13.56
CA ALA A 368 -11.56 -23.95 -14.58
C ALA A 368 -12.96 -24.58 -14.54
N GLU A 369 -13.54 -24.74 -13.34
CA GLU A 369 -14.90 -25.26 -13.13
C GLU A 369 -15.95 -24.16 -13.32
N TYR A 370 -15.74 -23.00 -12.69
CA TYR A 370 -16.69 -21.89 -12.71
C TYR A 370 -16.86 -21.27 -14.11
N ARG A 371 -15.80 -21.26 -14.93
CA ARG A 371 -15.75 -20.70 -16.28
C ARG A 371 -16.35 -19.30 -16.37
N PRO A 372 -15.72 -18.29 -15.78
CA PRO A 372 -16.21 -16.92 -15.84
C PRO A 372 -16.20 -16.39 -17.29
N ASP A 373 -17.16 -15.52 -17.60
CA ASP A 373 -17.20 -14.78 -18.86
C ASP A 373 -16.31 -13.53 -18.80
N ALA A 374 -16.12 -12.97 -17.58
CA ALA A 374 -15.28 -11.80 -17.35
C ALA A 374 -14.43 -11.93 -16.07
N VAL A 375 -13.19 -11.45 -16.15
CA VAL A 375 -12.24 -11.34 -15.05
C VAL A 375 -11.90 -9.87 -14.85
N ILE A 376 -12.19 -9.31 -13.67
CA ILE A 376 -11.76 -7.96 -13.30
C ILE A 376 -10.41 -8.08 -12.59
N LEU A 377 -9.36 -7.68 -13.29
CA LEU A 377 -8.00 -7.76 -12.77
C LEU A 377 -7.64 -6.49 -11.98
N MET A 378 -7.40 -6.67 -10.68
CA MET A 378 -7.17 -5.56 -9.76
C MET A 378 -5.81 -4.88 -9.90
N ASN A 379 -4.85 -5.52 -10.53
CA ASN A 379 -3.55 -4.90 -10.80
C ASN A 379 -3.06 -5.30 -12.19
N PRO A 380 -3.02 -4.34 -13.14
CA PRO A 380 -2.63 -4.59 -14.53
C PRO A 380 -1.24 -5.22 -14.72
N ILE A 381 -0.34 -5.05 -13.74
CA ILE A 381 1.02 -5.58 -13.80
C ILE A 381 1.06 -7.13 -13.85
N TYR A 382 0.02 -7.78 -13.36
CA TYR A 382 -0.12 -9.24 -13.36
C TYR A 382 -0.88 -9.79 -14.58
N LYS A 383 -1.18 -8.93 -15.58
CA LYS A 383 -2.03 -9.34 -16.71
C LYS A 383 -1.47 -10.57 -17.44
N SER A 384 -0.18 -10.58 -17.71
CA SER A 384 0.46 -11.73 -18.40
C SER A 384 0.39 -13.01 -17.56
N GLU A 385 0.65 -12.95 -16.24
CA GLU A 385 0.53 -14.11 -15.35
C GLU A 385 -0.91 -14.66 -15.35
N VAL A 386 -1.91 -13.78 -15.32
CA VAL A 386 -3.34 -14.18 -15.33
C VAL A 386 -3.76 -14.75 -16.69
N GLU A 387 -3.29 -14.16 -17.80
CA GLU A 387 -3.54 -14.68 -19.15
C GLU A 387 -2.94 -16.08 -19.33
N GLU A 388 -1.71 -16.30 -18.90
CA GLU A 388 -1.05 -17.60 -18.92
C GLU A 388 -1.81 -18.64 -18.09
N GLU A 389 -2.25 -18.25 -16.89
CA GLU A 389 -2.99 -19.15 -16.00
C GLU A 389 -4.37 -19.53 -16.59
N LEU A 390 -5.12 -18.56 -17.13
CA LEU A 390 -6.40 -18.83 -17.80
C LEU A 390 -6.21 -19.73 -19.03
N ASN A 391 -5.18 -19.49 -19.85
CA ASN A 391 -4.86 -20.31 -21.01
C ASN A 391 -4.50 -21.75 -20.60
N ARG A 392 -3.70 -21.92 -19.53
CA ARG A 392 -3.34 -23.25 -18.99
C ARG A 392 -4.58 -24.06 -18.57
N MET A 393 -5.60 -23.36 -18.06
CA MET A 393 -6.87 -23.97 -17.64
C MET A 393 -7.89 -24.13 -18.79
N GLY A 394 -7.59 -23.65 -19.99
CA GLY A 394 -8.54 -23.66 -21.12
C GLY A 394 -9.78 -22.79 -20.87
N VAL A 395 -9.62 -21.70 -20.11
CA VAL A 395 -10.69 -20.74 -19.80
C VAL A 395 -10.59 -19.53 -20.71
N CYS A 396 -11.64 -19.27 -21.46
CA CYS A 396 -11.75 -18.09 -22.32
C CYS A 396 -12.64 -17.06 -21.62
N ALA A 397 -12.03 -16.04 -21.02
CA ALA A 397 -12.71 -14.96 -20.30
C ALA A 397 -12.21 -13.60 -20.80
N GLN A 398 -13.09 -12.60 -20.82
CA GLN A 398 -12.69 -11.21 -21.08
C GLN A 398 -11.94 -10.65 -19.86
N ILE A 399 -10.68 -10.29 -20.00
CA ILE A 399 -9.92 -9.63 -18.92
C ILE A 399 -10.11 -8.11 -19.02
N LEU A 400 -10.57 -7.53 -17.92
CA LEU A 400 -10.74 -6.10 -17.75
C LEU A 400 -9.82 -5.63 -16.63
N THR A 401 -8.92 -4.73 -16.93
CA THR A 401 -8.05 -4.10 -15.92
C THR A 401 -8.70 -2.84 -15.37
N VAL A 402 -8.55 -2.61 -14.06
CA VAL A 402 -9.02 -1.39 -13.40
C VAL A 402 -8.11 -0.19 -13.67
#